data_5b0874a2c229473f11f027c58362c8e9
#
_entry.id   5b0874a2c229473f11f027c58362c8e9
#
_cell.length_a   1.000
_cell.length_b   1.000
_cell.length_c   1.000
_cell.angle_alpha   90.00
_cell.angle_beta   90.00
_cell.angle_gamma   90.00
#
_symmetry.space_group_name_H-M   'P 1'
#
loop_
_entity.id
_entity.type
_entity.pdbx_description
1 polymer ?
#
loop_
_entity_poly.entity_id
_entity_poly.type
_entity_poly.pdbx_seq_one_letter_code
_entity_poly.pdbx_strand_id
1 'polypeptide(L)'
;MVNVEKLAELNEAGLNKAIRVSNIALAGIERLVALQIEVTKAVISESTENAKALAQVKDVQGLVSLQSNLAQPAMDKAMNVAKSFYEAASATQTELAKLVEEEMNAASKSTAGILENL
;
A
#
# COMPACT_ATOMS: atom_id res chain seq x y z
N MET A 1 -12.56 24.68 -35.35
CA MET A 1 -12.45 23.44 -36.11
C MET A 1 -11.58 22.45 -35.31
N VAL A 2 -12.07 21.27 -35.09
CA VAL A 2 -11.35 20.27 -34.31
C VAL A 2 -10.24 19.67 -35.19
N ASN A 3 -8.98 19.79 -34.71
CA ASN A 3 -7.84 19.22 -35.39
C ASN A 3 -7.70 17.74 -35.00
N VAL A 4 -7.61 16.86 -36.00
CA VAL A 4 -7.46 15.42 -35.81
C VAL A 4 -6.18 15.06 -35.01
N GLU A 5 -5.11 15.80 -35.28
CA GLU A 5 -3.86 15.63 -34.53
C GLU A 5 -4.03 15.92 -33.03
N LYS A 6 -4.79 16.97 -32.68
CA LYS A 6 -5.10 17.30 -31.28
C LYS A 6 -5.97 16.25 -30.62
N LEU A 7 -6.94 15.69 -31.34
CA LEU A 7 -7.76 14.58 -30.86
C LEU A 7 -6.92 13.35 -30.59
N ALA A 8 -5.97 13.03 -31.48
CA ALA A 8 -5.05 11.92 -31.30
C ALA A 8 -4.15 12.12 -30.09
N GLU A 9 -3.63 13.34 -29.91
CA GLU A 9 -2.82 13.69 -28.73
C GLU A 9 -3.60 13.56 -27.42
N LEU A 10 -4.86 14.03 -27.40
CA LEU A 10 -5.72 13.92 -26.22
C LEU A 10 -6.04 12.46 -25.90
N ASN A 11 -6.28 11.65 -26.92
CA ASN A 11 -6.56 10.24 -26.77
C ASN A 11 -5.32 9.49 -26.21
N GLU A 12 -4.14 9.79 -26.76
CA GLU A 12 -2.88 9.24 -26.27
C GLU A 12 -2.60 9.66 -24.83
N ALA A 13 -2.81 10.93 -24.49
CA ALA A 13 -2.66 11.44 -23.13
C ALA A 13 -3.62 10.72 -22.17
N GLY A 14 -4.89 10.52 -22.57
CA GLY A 14 -5.86 9.76 -21.77
C GLY A 14 -5.46 8.32 -21.54
N LEU A 15 -4.92 7.66 -22.57
CA LEU A 15 -4.42 6.30 -22.48
C LEU A 15 -3.22 6.24 -21.52
N ASN A 16 -2.27 7.16 -21.62
CA ASN A 16 -1.11 7.23 -20.74
C ASN A 16 -1.51 7.44 -19.28
N LYS A 17 -2.53 8.26 -19.02
CA LYS A 17 -3.10 8.46 -17.68
C LYS A 17 -3.67 7.16 -17.13
N ALA A 18 -4.44 6.43 -17.93
CA ALA A 18 -5.03 5.16 -17.53
C ALA A 18 -3.94 4.14 -17.17
N ILE A 19 -2.86 4.10 -17.96
CA ILE A 19 -1.70 3.23 -17.69
C ILE A 19 -1.02 3.63 -16.38
N ARG A 20 -0.81 4.91 -16.12
CA ARG A 20 -0.21 5.41 -14.87
C ARG A 20 -1.06 5.04 -13.66
N VAL A 21 -2.36 5.24 -13.72
CA VAL A 21 -3.29 4.86 -12.64
C VAL A 21 -3.22 3.35 -12.39
N SER A 22 -3.25 2.55 -13.44
CA SER A 22 -3.13 1.10 -13.34
C SER A 22 -1.82 0.67 -12.70
N ASN A 23 -0.72 1.29 -13.08
CA ASN A 23 0.61 0.98 -12.51
C ASN A 23 0.69 1.33 -11.02
N ILE A 24 0.11 2.47 -10.62
CA ILE A 24 0.06 2.86 -9.21
C ILE A 24 -0.80 1.87 -8.41
N ALA A 25 -1.95 1.49 -8.95
CA ALA A 25 -2.85 0.53 -8.31
C ALA A 25 -2.19 -0.85 -8.16
N LEU A 26 -1.51 -1.33 -9.22
CA LEU A 26 -0.77 -2.59 -9.17
C LEU A 26 0.37 -2.55 -8.15
N ALA A 27 1.14 -1.48 -8.12
CA ALA A 27 2.20 -1.29 -7.14
C ALA A 27 1.65 -1.29 -5.71
N GLY A 28 0.48 -0.69 -5.50
CA GLY A 28 -0.21 -0.70 -4.22
C GLY A 28 -0.62 -2.10 -3.79
N ILE A 29 -1.19 -2.88 -4.72
CA ILE A 29 -1.56 -4.28 -4.48
C ILE A 29 -0.33 -5.12 -4.18
N GLU A 30 0.74 -4.96 -4.94
CA GLU A 30 2.01 -5.67 -4.72
C GLU A 30 2.60 -5.39 -3.34
N ARG A 31 2.55 -4.14 -2.87
CA ARG A 31 2.99 -3.77 -1.52
C ARG A 31 2.17 -4.48 -0.45
N LEU A 32 0.84 -4.52 -0.61
CA LEU A 32 -0.04 -5.19 0.35
C LEU A 32 0.18 -6.70 0.37
N VAL A 33 0.35 -7.32 -0.80
CA VAL A 33 0.65 -8.75 -0.91
C VAL A 33 2.00 -9.07 -0.27
N ALA A 34 3.02 -8.26 -0.52
CA ALA A 34 4.34 -8.43 0.08
C ALA A 34 4.28 -8.35 1.60
N LEU A 35 3.53 -7.37 2.16
CA LEU A 35 3.30 -7.24 3.59
C LEU A 35 2.57 -8.44 4.16
N GLN A 36 1.55 -8.94 3.47
CA GLN A 36 0.79 -10.12 3.89
C GLN A 36 1.69 -11.35 3.97
N ILE A 37 2.56 -11.55 2.99
CA ILE A 37 3.52 -12.65 2.97
C ILE A 37 4.50 -12.51 4.14
N GLU A 38 5.02 -11.32 4.37
CA GLU A 38 5.94 -11.02 5.46
C GLU A 38 5.32 -11.31 6.83
N VAL A 39 4.08 -10.84 7.03
CA VAL A 39 3.32 -11.08 8.25
C VAL A 39 3.06 -12.57 8.45
N THR A 40 2.67 -13.28 7.40
CA THR A 40 2.42 -14.72 7.46
C THR A 40 3.68 -15.48 7.86
N LYS A 41 4.82 -15.16 7.27
CA LYS A 41 6.12 -15.76 7.64
C LYS A 41 6.47 -15.49 9.09
N ALA A 42 6.27 -14.26 9.55
CA ALA A 42 6.54 -13.87 10.94
C ALA A 42 5.64 -14.63 11.91
N VAL A 43 4.36 -14.77 11.61
CA VAL A 43 3.40 -15.52 12.44
C VAL A 43 3.79 -17.00 12.52
N ILE A 44 4.17 -17.62 11.41
CA ILE A 44 4.61 -19.02 11.39
C ILE A 44 5.86 -19.19 12.24
N SER A 45 6.87 -18.32 12.07
CA SER A 45 8.10 -18.36 12.83
C SER A 45 7.85 -18.19 14.35
N GLU A 46 7.02 -17.23 14.70
CA GLU A 46 6.63 -16.95 16.07
C GLU A 46 5.85 -18.11 16.70
N SER A 47 4.91 -18.69 15.97
CA SER A 47 4.15 -19.84 16.41
C SER A 47 5.07 -21.04 16.69
N THR A 48 6.09 -21.25 15.86
CA THR A 48 7.08 -22.31 16.05
C THR A 48 7.90 -22.06 17.32
N GLU A 49 8.38 -20.84 17.55
CA GLU A 49 9.11 -20.49 18.76
C GLU A 49 8.25 -20.59 20.00
N ASN A 50 7.00 -20.15 19.94
CA ASN A 50 6.06 -20.25 21.05
C ASN A 50 5.74 -21.70 21.39
N ALA A 51 5.59 -22.55 20.40
CA ALA A 51 5.39 -23.99 20.60
C ALA A 51 6.62 -24.64 21.30
N LYS A 52 7.82 -24.26 20.89
CA LYS A 52 9.05 -24.73 21.54
C LYS A 52 9.15 -24.26 23.00
N ALA A 53 8.82 -23.00 23.26
CA ALA A 53 8.82 -22.45 24.59
C ALA A 53 7.79 -23.14 25.49
N LEU A 54 6.58 -23.39 24.95
CA LEU A 54 5.52 -24.10 25.66
C LEU A 54 5.92 -25.53 25.99
N ALA A 55 6.62 -26.22 25.09
CA ALA A 55 7.11 -27.59 25.30
C ALA A 55 8.13 -27.68 26.46
N GLN A 56 8.79 -26.60 26.81
CA GLN A 56 9.75 -26.52 27.90
C GLN A 56 9.12 -26.16 29.25
N VAL A 57 7.86 -25.78 29.28
CA VAL A 57 7.13 -25.44 30.51
C VAL A 57 6.84 -26.72 31.28
N LYS A 58 7.23 -26.73 32.59
CA LYS A 58 7.11 -27.93 33.45
C LYS A 58 6.08 -27.77 34.57
N ASP A 59 5.60 -26.56 34.82
CA ASP A 59 4.64 -26.27 35.89
C ASP A 59 3.72 -25.11 35.52
N VAL A 60 2.71 -24.89 36.36
CA VAL A 60 1.70 -23.82 36.13
C VAL A 60 2.34 -22.44 36.23
N GLN A 61 3.31 -22.26 37.12
CA GLN A 61 3.99 -20.98 37.29
C GLN A 61 4.82 -20.61 36.06
N GLY A 62 5.47 -21.60 35.44
CA GLY A 62 6.16 -21.43 34.16
C GLY A 62 5.21 -21.05 33.02
N LEU A 63 4.02 -21.66 32.98
CA LEU A 63 3.00 -21.32 32.00
C LEU A 63 2.52 -19.88 32.13
N VAL A 64 2.24 -19.44 33.37
CA VAL A 64 1.81 -18.05 33.64
C VAL A 64 2.90 -17.07 33.25
N SER A 65 4.15 -17.34 33.59
CA SER A 65 5.29 -16.50 33.22
C SER A 65 5.45 -16.40 31.70
N LEU A 66 5.30 -17.51 30.98
CA LEU A 66 5.38 -17.55 29.52
C LEU A 66 4.29 -16.69 28.90
N GLN A 67 3.05 -16.84 29.35
CA GLN A 67 1.92 -16.04 28.86
C GLN A 67 2.14 -14.55 29.09
N SER A 68 2.64 -14.15 30.26
CA SER A 68 2.93 -12.75 30.56
C SER A 68 4.05 -12.19 29.67
N ASN A 69 5.08 -13.00 29.41
CA ASN A 69 6.21 -12.59 28.58
C ASN A 69 5.85 -12.47 27.09
N LEU A 70 4.84 -13.20 26.63
CA LEU A 70 4.42 -13.18 25.23
C LEU A 70 3.35 -12.11 24.92
N ALA A 71 2.61 -11.64 25.92
CA ALA A 71 1.49 -10.72 25.73
C ALA A 71 1.92 -9.37 25.16
N GLN A 72 2.92 -8.73 25.74
CA GLN A 72 3.38 -7.40 25.30
C GLN A 72 4.03 -7.43 23.92
N PRO A 73 4.98 -8.35 23.62
CA PRO A 73 5.52 -8.47 22.27
C PRO A 73 4.46 -8.75 21.20
N ALA A 74 3.44 -9.55 21.52
CA ALA A 74 2.34 -9.84 20.60
C ALA A 74 1.54 -8.58 20.26
N MET A 75 1.23 -7.74 21.26
CA MET A 75 0.55 -6.46 21.06
C MET A 75 1.40 -5.50 20.21
N ASP A 76 2.68 -5.39 20.52
CA ASP A 76 3.61 -4.52 19.78
C ASP A 76 3.71 -4.94 18.30
N LYS A 77 3.79 -6.23 18.02
CA LYS A 77 3.81 -6.76 16.67
C LYS A 77 2.52 -6.48 15.93
N ALA A 78 1.37 -6.67 16.57
CA ALA A 78 0.07 -6.38 15.99
C ALA A 78 -0.06 -4.90 15.61
N MET A 79 0.40 -4.00 16.48
CA MET A 79 0.40 -2.56 16.21
C MET A 79 1.34 -2.19 15.06
N ASN A 80 2.52 -2.79 15.01
CA ASN A 80 3.49 -2.57 13.94
C ASN A 80 2.96 -3.05 12.59
N VAL A 81 2.29 -4.19 12.55
CA VAL A 81 1.63 -4.71 11.35
C VAL A 81 0.54 -3.75 10.88
N ALA A 82 -0.33 -3.31 11.77
CA ALA A 82 -1.39 -2.34 11.45
C ALA A 82 -0.80 -1.04 10.89
N LYS A 83 0.27 -0.54 11.50
CA LYS A 83 0.99 0.65 11.04
C LYS A 83 1.58 0.46 9.64
N SER A 84 2.19 -0.70 9.37
CA SER A 84 2.77 -1.01 8.05
C SER A 84 1.71 -1.05 6.96
N PHE A 85 0.56 -1.65 7.21
CA PHE A 85 -0.56 -1.66 6.27
C PHE A 85 -1.11 -0.25 6.03
N TYR A 86 -1.25 0.53 7.09
CA TYR A 86 -1.69 1.93 7.00
C TYR A 86 -0.72 2.75 6.15
N GLU A 87 0.57 2.63 6.39
CA GLU A 87 1.61 3.35 5.63
C GLU A 87 1.60 2.95 4.15
N ALA A 88 1.44 1.67 3.85
CA ALA A 88 1.36 1.18 2.48
C ALA A 88 0.13 1.73 1.75
N ALA A 89 -1.03 1.72 2.40
CA ALA A 89 -2.26 2.27 1.83
C ALA A 89 -2.16 3.79 1.65
N SER A 90 -1.57 4.50 2.62
CA SER A 90 -1.35 5.95 2.55
C SER A 90 -0.40 6.33 1.42
N ALA A 91 0.66 5.54 1.20
CA ALA A 91 1.60 5.77 0.10
C ALA A 91 0.89 5.67 -1.26
N THR A 92 0.05 4.66 -1.44
CA THR A 92 -0.74 4.49 -2.67
C THR A 92 -1.71 5.66 -2.86
N GLN A 93 -2.42 6.06 -1.81
CA GLN A 93 -3.30 7.23 -1.85
C GLN A 93 -2.57 8.51 -2.21
N THR A 94 -1.38 8.71 -1.65
CA THR A 94 -0.55 9.88 -1.94
C THR A 94 -0.11 9.90 -3.40
N GLU A 95 0.30 8.77 -3.95
CA GLU A 95 0.68 8.65 -5.36
C GLU A 95 -0.50 8.93 -6.29
N LEU A 96 -1.69 8.42 -5.97
CA LEU A 96 -2.90 8.69 -6.72
C LEU A 96 -3.31 10.17 -6.64
N ALA A 97 -3.21 10.77 -5.46
CA ALA A 97 -3.51 12.19 -5.27
C ALA A 97 -2.57 13.08 -6.08
N LYS A 98 -1.28 12.77 -6.11
CA LYS A 98 -0.30 13.47 -6.95
C LYS A 98 -0.64 13.37 -8.43
N LEU A 99 -1.03 12.18 -8.88
CA LEU A 99 -1.41 11.97 -10.27
C LEU A 99 -2.63 12.81 -10.62
N VAL A 100 -3.66 12.83 -9.76
CA VAL A 100 -4.86 13.64 -9.96
C VAL A 100 -4.50 15.13 -10.03
N GLU A 101 -3.63 15.62 -9.15
CA GLU A 101 -3.17 17.00 -9.14
C GLU A 101 -2.43 17.35 -10.43
N GLU A 102 -1.51 16.51 -10.88
CA GLU A 102 -0.79 16.69 -12.15
C GLU A 102 -1.75 16.72 -13.32
N GLU A 103 -2.77 15.86 -13.32
CA GLU A 103 -3.78 15.78 -14.37
C GLU A 103 -4.68 17.01 -14.40
N MET A 104 -5.05 17.54 -13.25
CA MET A 104 -5.85 18.77 -13.15
C MET A 104 -5.05 19.96 -13.68
N ASN A 105 -3.76 20.04 -13.36
CA ASN A 105 -2.88 21.09 -13.86
C ASN A 105 -2.70 20.99 -15.38
N ALA A 106 -2.51 19.78 -15.90
CA ALA A 106 -2.39 19.55 -17.34
C ALA A 106 -3.68 19.89 -18.07
N ALA A 107 -4.83 19.49 -17.54
CA ALA A 107 -6.15 19.82 -18.10
C ALA A 107 -6.41 21.33 -18.11
N SER A 108 -6.02 22.03 -17.04
CA SER A 108 -6.14 23.49 -16.93
C SER A 108 -5.30 24.20 -17.99
N LYS A 109 -4.06 23.76 -18.19
CA LYS A 109 -3.16 24.30 -19.24
C LYS A 109 -3.69 24.02 -20.64
N SER A 110 -4.19 22.84 -20.89
CA SER A 110 -4.80 22.46 -22.18
C SER A 110 -6.02 23.31 -22.49
N THR A 111 -6.88 23.53 -21.50
CA THR A 111 -8.05 24.39 -21.64
C THR A 111 -7.67 25.83 -21.93
N ALA A 112 -6.68 26.37 -21.22
CA ALA A 112 -6.17 27.71 -21.47
C ALA A 112 -5.60 27.86 -22.87
N GLY A 113 -4.85 26.86 -23.33
CA GLY A 113 -4.29 26.82 -24.68
C GLY A 113 -5.37 26.79 -25.76
N ILE A 114 -6.46 26.05 -25.56
CA ILE A 114 -7.60 26.01 -26.47
C ILE A 114 -8.29 27.39 -26.53
N LEU A 115 -8.48 28.01 -25.36
CA LEU A 115 -9.14 29.33 -25.30
C LEU A 115 -8.30 30.41 -25.96
N GLU A 116 -6.97 30.37 -25.85
CA GLU A 116 -6.08 31.31 -26.52
C GLU A 116 -6.14 31.21 -28.06
N ASN A 117 -6.40 30.03 -28.58
CA ASN A 117 -6.43 29.77 -30.02
C ASN A 117 -7.82 29.95 -30.65
N LEU A 118 -8.81 30.34 -29.87
CA LEU A 118 -10.13 30.70 -30.38
C LEU A 118 -10.10 32.16 -30.87
#